data_b6b24b730b7a435c10b0c524a9abf694
#
_entry.id   b6b24b730b7a435c10b0c524a9abf694
#
_cell.length_a   1.000
_cell.length_b   1.000
_cell.length_c   1.000
_cell.angle_alpha   90.00
_cell.angle_beta   90.00
_cell.angle_gamma   90.00
#
_symmetry.space_group_name_H-M   'P 1'
#
loop_
_entity.id
_entity.type
_entity.pdbx_description
1 polymer ?
#
loop_
_entity_poly.entity_id
_entity_poly.type
_entity_poly.pdbx_seq_one_letter_code
_entity_poly.pdbx_strand_id
1 'polypeptide(L)'
;MTVPADEAGASDRAFALLQELLPQHLLSRGMHRIARSTRPWLRTALIRAVLRAYPMIDLREALEPDPFAYPSFNAFFTRALRPGLRPLAGGEGDLVSPVDGTLSQFGTVRDGQLLQAKGMHYTVSALLADDTAARRYDGGGYACIYLAPYNYHRIHMPLAGRLTATRYVPGRLFSVNAATARTVAGLFARNERVACEFDTALGPLAVVMVGALFVGSVETVFAGEVNPPATRGGAVRGIEPGVGTPFARGAELGRFNMGSTVVLLLGNGSTRFDEHLGPGATLRLGQALACVG
;
A
#
# COMPACT_ATOMS: atom_id res chain seq x y z
N MET A 1 20.63 -12.18 10.83
CA MET A 1 21.08 -12.78 9.55
C MET A 1 20.46 -11.96 8.44
N THR A 2 21.21 -11.03 7.87
CA THR A 2 20.81 -10.24 6.70
C THR A 2 20.92 -11.16 5.50
N VAL A 3 19.78 -11.55 4.93
CA VAL A 3 19.73 -12.23 3.64
C VAL A 3 20.20 -11.23 2.58
N PRO A 4 21.21 -11.54 1.77
CA PRO A 4 21.61 -10.66 0.69
C PRO A 4 20.44 -10.50 -0.28
N ALA A 5 20.04 -9.26 -0.54
CA ALA A 5 18.88 -8.91 -1.37
C ALA A 5 19.13 -9.09 -2.88
N ASP A 6 20.04 -9.96 -3.33
CA ASP A 6 20.77 -9.65 -4.55
C ASP A 6 20.51 -10.50 -5.79
N GLU A 7 19.88 -11.68 -5.73
CA GLU A 7 19.51 -12.40 -6.94
C GLU A 7 18.21 -13.20 -6.80
N ALA A 8 17.34 -13.12 -7.81
CA ALA A 8 16.15 -13.95 -7.90
C ALA A 8 16.53 -15.43 -8.06
N GLY A 9 16.29 -16.22 -7.04
CA GLY A 9 16.51 -17.67 -7.08
C GLY A 9 15.57 -18.39 -8.06
N ALA A 10 15.89 -19.64 -8.39
CA ALA A 10 15.01 -20.47 -9.22
C ALA A 10 13.63 -20.66 -8.57
N SER A 11 13.55 -20.75 -7.24
CA SER A 11 12.30 -20.82 -6.47
C SER A 11 11.45 -19.56 -6.63
N ASP A 12 12.08 -18.36 -6.62
CA ASP A 12 11.35 -17.07 -6.79
C ASP A 12 10.74 -16.99 -8.21
N ARG A 13 11.51 -17.43 -9.23
CA ARG A 13 11.04 -17.48 -10.62
C ARG A 13 9.91 -18.47 -10.81
N ALA A 14 10.02 -19.67 -10.24
CA ALA A 14 8.96 -20.68 -10.28
C ALA A 14 7.69 -20.18 -9.58
N PHE A 15 7.83 -19.50 -8.44
CA PHE A 15 6.71 -18.86 -7.73
C PHE A 15 6.03 -17.78 -8.55
N ALA A 16 6.80 -16.92 -9.25
CA ALA A 16 6.24 -15.89 -10.12
C ALA A 16 5.50 -16.49 -11.32
N LEU A 17 6.09 -17.51 -11.98
CA LEU A 17 5.45 -18.23 -13.09
C LEU A 17 4.15 -18.91 -12.66
N LEU A 18 4.13 -19.56 -11.48
CA LEU A 18 2.89 -20.12 -10.94
C LEU A 18 1.80 -19.06 -10.78
N GLN A 19 2.15 -17.88 -10.29
CA GLN A 19 1.19 -16.78 -10.13
C GLN A 19 0.66 -16.25 -11.48
N GLU A 20 1.45 -16.29 -12.54
CA GLU A 20 0.97 -15.89 -13.88
C GLU A 20 -0.15 -16.82 -14.41
N LEU A 21 -0.08 -18.09 -14.05
CA LEU A 21 -1.07 -19.11 -14.46
C LEU A 21 -2.33 -19.09 -13.57
N LEU A 22 -2.26 -18.56 -12.36
CA LEU A 22 -3.38 -18.55 -11.44
C LEU A 22 -4.51 -17.61 -11.92
N PRO A 23 -5.79 -18.01 -11.76
CA PRO A 23 -6.93 -17.13 -11.98
C PRO A 23 -7.09 -16.13 -10.82
N GLN A 24 -6.12 -15.19 -10.72
CA GLN A 24 -5.92 -14.29 -9.57
C GLN A 24 -7.21 -13.54 -9.18
N HIS A 25 -7.97 -13.04 -10.15
CA HIS A 25 -9.21 -12.31 -9.89
C HIS A 25 -10.33 -13.22 -9.34
N LEU A 26 -10.41 -14.48 -9.80
CA LEU A 26 -11.38 -15.45 -9.29
C LEU A 26 -11.07 -15.81 -7.83
N LEU A 27 -9.79 -16.09 -7.54
CA LEU A 27 -9.32 -16.40 -6.19
C LEU A 27 -9.57 -15.22 -5.24
N SER A 28 -9.27 -13.99 -5.68
CA SER A 28 -9.49 -12.78 -4.87
C SER A 28 -10.98 -12.50 -4.65
N ARG A 29 -11.85 -12.79 -5.63
CA ARG A 29 -13.33 -12.74 -5.45
C ARG A 29 -13.82 -13.74 -4.41
N GLY A 30 -13.31 -14.97 -4.46
CA GLY A 30 -13.60 -15.99 -3.46
C GLY A 30 -13.20 -15.53 -2.06
N MET A 31 -11.95 -15.06 -1.91
CA MET A 31 -11.43 -14.57 -0.64
C MET A 31 -12.23 -13.36 -0.12
N HIS A 32 -12.59 -12.42 -0.98
CA HIS A 32 -13.41 -11.27 -0.62
C HIS A 32 -14.74 -11.68 0.04
N ARG A 33 -15.44 -12.70 -0.52
CA ARG A 33 -16.68 -13.23 0.05
C ARG A 33 -16.45 -13.96 1.38
N ILE A 34 -15.42 -14.79 1.42
CA ILE A 34 -15.05 -15.58 2.60
C ILE A 34 -14.65 -14.67 3.76
N ALA A 35 -13.79 -13.68 3.50
CA ALA A 35 -13.29 -12.76 4.52
C ALA A 35 -14.40 -11.87 5.13
N ARG A 36 -15.44 -11.55 4.35
CA ARG A 36 -16.59 -10.74 4.81
C ARG A 36 -17.75 -11.57 5.38
N SER A 37 -17.62 -12.89 5.39
CA SER A 37 -18.63 -13.76 5.98
C SER A 37 -18.79 -13.47 7.48
N THR A 38 -20.05 -13.29 7.89
CA THR A 38 -20.42 -13.09 9.30
C THR A 38 -20.74 -14.41 10.02
N ARG A 39 -20.63 -15.56 9.32
CA ARG A 39 -20.86 -16.90 9.92
C ARG A 39 -19.84 -17.13 11.04
N PRO A 40 -20.29 -17.36 12.32
CA PRO A 40 -19.39 -17.39 13.47
C PRO A 40 -18.27 -18.41 13.36
N TRP A 41 -18.56 -19.61 12.87
CA TRP A 41 -17.57 -20.69 12.75
C TRP A 41 -16.47 -20.34 11.73
N LEU A 42 -16.84 -19.77 10.56
CA LEU A 42 -15.90 -19.43 9.50
C LEU A 42 -15.01 -18.24 9.90
N ARG A 43 -15.65 -17.19 10.42
CA ARG A 43 -14.96 -16.03 10.97
C ARG A 43 -13.91 -16.44 12.01
N THR A 44 -14.35 -17.23 13.01
CA THR A 44 -13.48 -17.69 14.11
C THR A 44 -12.33 -18.56 13.60
N ALA A 45 -12.61 -19.46 12.64
CA ALA A 45 -11.58 -20.30 12.04
C ALA A 45 -10.51 -19.47 11.29
N LEU A 46 -10.92 -18.47 10.50
CA LEU A 46 -10.00 -17.59 9.77
C LEU A 46 -9.15 -16.75 10.72
N ILE A 47 -9.76 -16.14 11.76
CA ILE A 47 -9.04 -15.33 12.74
C ILE A 47 -8.02 -16.20 13.50
N ARG A 48 -8.41 -17.39 13.95
CA ARG A 48 -7.49 -18.32 14.63
C ARG A 48 -6.35 -18.77 13.72
N ALA A 49 -6.63 -19.03 12.43
CA ALA A 49 -5.60 -19.41 11.47
C ALA A 49 -4.56 -18.30 11.29
N VAL A 50 -4.99 -17.05 11.15
CA VAL A 50 -4.09 -15.90 10.99
C VAL A 50 -3.30 -15.64 12.27
N LEU A 51 -3.92 -15.68 13.45
CA LEU A 51 -3.21 -15.50 14.72
C LEU A 51 -2.16 -16.60 14.99
N ARG A 52 -2.42 -17.84 14.52
CA ARG A 52 -1.42 -18.91 14.59
C ARG A 52 -0.27 -18.72 13.59
N ALA A 53 -0.59 -18.27 12.36
CA ALA A 53 0.41 -18.03 11.33
C ALA A 53 1.29 -16.81 11.63
N TYR A 54 0.73 -15.81 12.33
CA TYR A 54 1.39 -14.54 12.62
C TYR A 54 1.29 -14.16 14.11
N PRO A 55 2.04 -14.85 15.00
CA PRO A 55 1.98 -14.63 16.45
C PRO A 55 2.46 -13.24 16.88
N MET A 56 3.11 -12.47 15.97
CA MET A 56 3.54 -11.10 16.20
C MET A 56 2.39 -10.07 16.15
N ILE A 57 1.16 -10.46 15.80
CA ILE A 57 0.00 -9.56 15.83
C ILE A 57 -0.29 -9.19 17.29
N ASP A 58 -0.06 -7.92 17.64
CA ASP A 58 -0.36 -7.42 18.98
C ASP A 58 -1.79 -6.85 19.05
N LEU A 59 -2.69 -7.62 19.64
CA LEU A 59 -4.08 -7.22 19.80
C LEU A 59 -4.28 -6.13 20.86
N ARG A 60 -3.29 -5.90 21.75
CA ARG A 60 -3.35 -4.82 22.73
C ARG A 60 -3.30 -3.45 22.09
N GLU A 61 -2.76 -3.35 20.88
CA GLU A 61 -2.76 -2.13 20.09
C GLU A 61 -4.12 -1.85 19.42
N ALA A 62 -4.95 -2.88 19.22
CA ALA A 62 -6.25 -2.73 18.57
C ALA A 62 -7.25 -1.95 19.44
N LEU A 63 -8.11 -1.16 18.80
CA LEU A 63 -9.21 -0.47 19.48
C LEU A 63 -10.16 -1.48 20.13
N GLU A 64 -10.46 -2.58 19.46
CA GLU A 64 -11.15 -3.76 20.01
C GLU A 64 -10.12 -4.88 20.20
N PRO A 65 -9.73 -5.21 21.45
CA PRO A 65 -8.69 -6.21 21.72
C PRO A 65 -9.18 -7.65 21.61
N ASP A 66 -10.49 -7.91 21.73
CA ASP A 66 -11.04 -9.26 21.52
C ASP A 66 -11.13 -9.57 20.02
N PRO A 67 -10.30 -10.50 19.50
CA PRO A 67 -10.31 -10.85 18.09
C PRO A 67 -11.65 -11.44 17.63
N PHE A 68 -12.44 -11.99 18.54
CA PHE A 68 -13.73 -12.62 18.21
C PHE A 68 -14.94 -11.68 18.35
N ALA A 69 -14.74 -10.45 18.82
CA ALA A 69 -15.77 -9.40 18.82
C ALA A 69 -16.02 -8.82 17.42
N TYR A 70 -15.05 -8.93 16.51
CA TYR A 70 -15.21 -8.43 15.13
C TYR A 70 -16.29 -9.20 14.35
N PRO A 71 -17.15 -8.52 13.56
CA PRO A 71 -18.26 -9.17 12.85
C PRO A 71 -17.79 -10.09 11.71
N SER A 72 -16.59 -9.89 11.16
CA SER A 72 -16.02 -10.70 10.08
C SER A 72 -14.49 -10.74 10.19
N PHE A 73 -13.86 -11.66 9.44
CA PHE A 73 -12.40 -11.67 9.32
C PHE A 73 -11.87 -10.37 8.70
N ASN A 74 -12.55 -9.81 7.70
CA ASN A 74 -12.15 -8.54 7.09
C ASN A 74 -12.16 -7.39 8.11
N ALA A 75 -13.18 -7.30 8.96
CA ALA A 75 -13.24 -6.29 10.02
C ALA A 75 -12.07 -6.43 11.02
N PHE A 76 -11.72 -7.67 11.40
CA PHE A 76 -10.54 -7.95 12.20
C PHE A 76 -9.24 -7.54 11.49
N PHE A 77 -9.11 -7.86 10.21
CA PHE A 77 -7.92 -7.57 9.42
C PHE A 77 -7.69 -6.06 9.26
N THR A 78 -8.77 -5.30 9.06
CA THR A 78 -8.75 -3.84 8.91
C THR A 78 -9.01 -3.10 10.24
N ARG A 79 -8.73 -3.76 11.38
CA ARG A 79 -8.95 -3.22 12.72
C ARG A 79 -8.34 -1.84 12.90
N ALA A 80 -9.01 -0.98 13.65
CA ALA A 80 -8.44 0.30 14.07
C ALA A 80 -7.46 0.10 15.21
N LEU A 81 -6.47 0.97 15.32
CA LEU A 81 -5.60 1.07 16.50
C LEU A 81 -6.21 1.99 17.55
N ARG A 82 -5.84 1.78 18.81
CA ARG A 82 -6.18 2.73 19.87
C ARG A 82 -5.54 4.09 19.60
N PRO A 83 -6.23 5.19 19.88
CA PRO A 83 -5.69 6.54 19.72
C PRO A 83 -4.36 6.71 20.48
N GLY A 84 -3.46 7.50 19.90
CA GLY A 84 -2.17 7.84 20.50
C GLY A 84 -1.05 6.81 20.34
N LEU A 85 -1.30 5.60 19.81
CA LEU A 85 -0.27 4.58 19.63
C LEU A 85 0.69 4.84 18.46
N ARG A 86 0.33 5.72 17.58
CA ARG A 86 1.14 6.12 16.41
C ARG A 86 1.26 7.65 16.39
N PRO A 87 2.11 8.22 17.28
CA PRO A 87 2.37 9.66 17.26
C PRO A 87 3.05 10.04 15.95
N LEU A 88 2.71 11.22 15.43
CA LEU A 88 3.35 11.77 14.25
C LEU A 88 4.70 12.39 14.63
N ALA A 89 5.77 11.89 14.04
CA ALA A 89 7.12 12.43 14.26
C ALA A 89 7.32 13.76 13.52
N GLY A 90 8.20 14.61 14.04
CA GLY A 90 8.63 15.85 13.40
C GLY A 90 7.57 16.94 13.30
N GLY A 91 7.85 17.93 12.44
CA GLY A 91 6.99 19.07 12.15
C GLY A 91 6.06 18.85 10.95
N GLU A 92 5.34 19.90 10.55
CA GLU A 92 4.39 19.84 9.42
C GLU A 92 5.05 19.60 8.07
N GLY A 93 6.35 19.99 7.93
CA GLY A 93 7.16 19.75 6.72
C GLY A 93 7.79 18.36 6.63
N ASP A 94 7.65 17.53 7.67
CA ASP A 94 8.24 16.19 7.66
C ASP A 94 7.27 15.16 7.12
N LEU A 95 7.74 14.44 6.10
CA LEU A 95 7.03 13.28 5.56
C LEU A 95 7.09 12.15 6.57
N VAL A 96 5.93 11.58 6.91
CA VAL A 96 5.86 10.40 7.79
C VAL A 96 5.41 9.16 7.05
N SER A 97 5.73 8.00 7.61
CA SER A 97 5.19 6.74 7.09
C SER A 97 3.66 6.74 7.15
N PRO A 98 2.99 6.46 6.02
CA PRO A 98 1.53 6.39 5.96
C PRO A 98 0.98 5.09 6.57
N VAL A 99 1.85 4.11 6.89
CA VAL A 99 1.47 2.74 7.26
C VAL A 99 2.50 2.12 8.20
N ASP A 100 2.11 1.06 8.90
CA ASP A 100 3.05 0.08 9.44
C ASP A 100 3.49 -0.83 8.30
N GLY A 101 4.80 -1.06 8.12
CA GLY A 101 5.28 -1.89 7.03
C GLY A 101 6.79 -2.04 6.96
N THR A 102 7.27 -2.52 5.83
CA THR A 102 8.71 -2.62 5.53
C THR A 102 9.05 -1.74 4.35
N LEU A 103 10.02 -0.86 4.49
CA LEU A 103 10.53 -0.02 3.42
C LEU A 103 11.27 -0.90 2.39
N SER A 104 10.66 -1.10 1.23
CA SER A 104 11.25 -1.96 0.18
C SER A 104 12.30 -1.21 -0.62
N GLN A 105 11.94 -0.01 -1.10
CA GLN A 105 12.79 0.87 -1.90
C GLN A 105 12.41 2.32 -1.64
N PHE A 106 13.38 3.21 -1.79
CA PHE A 106 13.18 4.65 -1.76
C PHE A 106 14.31 5.36 -2.51
N GLY A 107 14.10 6.59 -2.89
CA GLY A 107 15.11 7.36 -3.61
C GLY A 107 14.51 8.52 -4.38
N THR A 108 15.23 8.94 -5.42
CA THR A 108 14.81 10.01 -6.35
C THR A 108 14.27 9.41 -7.63
N VAL A 109 13.18 9.95 -8.14
CA VAL A 109 12.66 9.66 -9.48
C VAL A 109 13.62 10.27 -10.50
N ARG A 110 14.15 9.46 -11.39
CA ARG A 110 15.11 9.91 -12.42
C ARG A 110 14.58 9.52 -13.81
N ASP A 111 14.48 10.50 -14.70
CA ASP A 111 13.94 10.29 -16.05
C ASP A 111 12.57 9.60 -16.03
N GLY A 112 11.72 10.00 -15.07
CA GLY A 112 10.40 9.42 -14.86
C GLY A 112 10.40 7.96 -14.36
N GLN A 113 11.54 7.43 -13.87
CA GLN A 113 11.67 6.04 -13.45
C GLN A 113 11.87 5.87 -11.95
N LEU A 114 11.33 4.78 -11.42
CA LEU A 114 11.51 4.30 -10.05
C LEU A 114 12.24 2.96 -10.05
N LEU A 115 13.14 2.76 -9.10
CA LEU A 115 13.76 1.46 -8.85
C LEU A 115 12.75 0.54 -8.14
N GLN A 116 12.51 -0.64 -8.69
CA GLN A 116 11.69 -1.69 -8.08
C GLN A 116 12.54 -2.66 -7.25
N ALA A 117 13.61 -3.14 -7.88
CA ALA A 117 14.61 -4.03 -7.32
C ALA A 117 15.88 -3.88 -8.16
N LYS A 118 17.00 -4.52 -7.78
CA LYS A 118 18.26 -4.45 -8.54
C LYS A 118 18.05 -4.73 -10.02
N GLY A 119 18.39 -3.77 -10.87
CA GLY A 119 18.29 -3.86 -12.32
C GLY A 119 16.87 -3.81 -12.89
N MET A 120 15.85 -3.59 -12.09
CA MET A 120 14.46 -3.45 -12.55
C MET A 120 13.91 -2.09 -12.19
N HIS A 121 13.36 -1.41 -13.20
CA HIS A 121 12.71 -0.11 -13.06
C HIS A 121 11.31 -0.15 -13.67
N TYR A 122 10.48 0.80 -13.29
CA TYR A 122 9.18 1.07 -13.91
C TYR A 122 8.92 2.57 -13.89
N THR A 123 8.08 3.05 -14.81
CA THR A 123 7.85 4.48 -14.96
C THR A 123 6.75 4.99 -14.03
N VAL A 124 6.86 6.24 -13.62
CA VAL A 124 5.77 6.96 -12.91
C VAL A 124 4.51 7.00 -13.77
N SER A 125 4.67 7.22 -15.07
CA SER A 125 3.56 7.21 -16.04
C SER A 125 2.80 5.87 -16.02
N ALA A 126 3.51 4.75 -16.07
CA ALA A 126 2.88 3.43 -15.95
C ALA A 126 2.22 3.23 -14.58
N LEU A 127 2.83 3.74 -13.49
CA LEU A 127 2.29 3.62 -12.14
C LEU A 127 1.00 4.43 -11.96
N LEU A 128 0.95 5.67 -12.45
CA LEU A 128 -0.22 6.55 -12.35
C LEU A 128 -1.24 6.33 -13.47
N ALA A 129 -0.84 5.64 -14.56
CA ALA A 129 -1.60 5.52 -15.81
C ALA A 129 -1.99 6.90 -16.39
N ASP A 130 -1.06 7.87 -16.26
CA ASP A 130 -1.22 9.25 -16.72
C ASP A 130 0.14 9.90 -16.97
N ASP A 131 0.45 10.20 -18.22
CA ASP A 131 1.71 10.80 -18.65
C ASP A 131 1.84 12.26 -18.19
N THR A 132 0.74 12.98 -18.12
CA THR A 132 0.74 14.38 -17.69
C THR A 132 0.96 14.50 -16.20
N ALA A 133 0.25 13.71 -15.41
CA ALA A 133 0.43 13.67 -13.98
C ALA A 133 1.85 13.21 -13.59
N ALA A 134 2.42 12.24 -14.33
CA ALA A 134 3.74 11.69 -14.06
C ALA A 134 4.86 12.74 -14.07
N ARG A 135 4.77 13.74 -14.94
CA ARG A 135 5.78 14.82 -15.06
C ARG A 135 5.93 15.64 -13.78
N ARG A 136 4.90 15.69 -12.94
CA ARG A 136 4.90 16.43 -11.67
C ARG A 136 5.86 15.84 -10.64
N TYR A 137 6.29 14.58 -10.83
CA TYR A 137 7.09 13.81 -9.88
C TYR A 137 8.53 13.57 -10.34
N ASP A 138 8.90 13.99 -11.56
CA ASP A 138 10.27 13.82 -12.04
C ASP A 138 11.25 14.69 -11.23
N GLY A 139 12.39 14.12 -10.84
CA GLY A 139 13.32 14.73 -9.91
C GLY A 139 12.90 14.73 -8.44
N GLY A 140 11.68 14.31 -8.13
CA GLY A 140 11.14 14.22 -6.77
C GLY A 140 11.50 12.91 -6.06
N GLY A 141 11.03 12.78 -4.83
CA GLY A 141 11.25 11.58 -4.01
C GLY A 141 10.22 10.48 -4.24
N TYR A 142 10.60 9.24 -3.96
CA TYR A 142 9.65 8.14 -3.85
C TYR A 142 9.99 7.19 -2.71
N ALA A 143 8.97 6.52 -2.15
CA ALA A 143 9.14 5.43 -1.19
C ALA A 143 8.12 4.32 -1.47
N CYS A 144 8.57 3.07 -1.42
CA CYS A 144 7.75 1.88 -1.61
C CYS A 144 7.72 1.09 -0.30
N ILE A 145 6.55 0.92 0.31
CA ILE A 145 6.37 0.32 1.64
C ILE A 145 5.45 -0.90 1.51
N TYR A 146 5.98 -2.05 1.85
CA TYR A 146 5.26 -3.33 1.85
C TYR A 146 4.54 -3.56 3.17
N LEU A 147 3.26 -3.93 3.12
CA LEU A 147 2.46 -4.32 4.27
C LEU A 147 2.30 -5.84 4.29
N ALA A 148 2.95 -6.48 5.25
CA ALA A 148 2.76 -7.91 5.51
C ALA A 148 1.40 -8.17 6.19
N PRO A 149 0.85 -9.39 6.12
CA PRO A 149 -0.48 -9.71 6.68
C PRO A 149 -0.65 -9.40 8.17
N TYR A 150 0.43 -9.31 8.93
CA TYR A 150 0.40 -8.98 10.35
C TYR A 150 0.42 -7.47 10.65
N ASN A 151 0.73 -6.63 9.67
CA ASN A 151 0.78 -5.19 9.86
C ASN A 151 -0.62 -4.57 10.05
N TYR A 152 -0.64 -3.31 10.39
CA TYR A 152 -1.84 -2.47 10.37
C TYR A 152 -2.18 -2.10 8.92
N HIS A 153 -3.43 -2.32 8.48
CA HIS A 153 -3.81 -2.22 7.07
C HIS A 153 -4.65 -0.99 6.73
N ARG A 154 -4.66 0.04 7.58
CA ARG A 154 -5.18 1.36 7.21
C ARG A 154 -4.04 2.26 6.79
N ILE A 155 -4.32 3.12 5.83
CA ILE A 155 -3.38 4.07 5.23
C ILE A 155 -3.75 5.46 5.72
N HIS A 156 -2.74 6.23 6.11
CA HIS A 156 -2.92 7.58 6.61
C HIS A 156 -2.13 8.56 5.76
N MET A 157 -2.51 9.83 5.80
CA MET A 157 -1.85 10.88 5.06
C MET A 157 -0.44 11.14 5.60
N PRO A 158 0.60 11.02 4.75
CA PRO A 158 1.99 11.27 5.19
C PRO A 158 2.32 12.76 5.34
N LEU A 159 1.57 13.64 4.66
CA LEU A 159 1.58 15.10 4.73
C LEU A 159 0.15 15.63 4.70
N ALA A 160 -0.08 16.83 5.18
CA ALA A 160 -1.35 17.51 4.94
C ALA A 160 -1.48 17.90 3.46
N GLY A 161 -2.67 17.74 2.88
CA GLY A 161 -2.89 18.05 1.48
C GLY A 161 -4.35 18.06 1.08
N ARG A 162 -4.62 18.58 -0.11
CA ARG A 162 -5.96 18.60 -0.74
C ARG A 162 -6.00 17.56 -1.86
N LEU A 163 -6.96 16.66 -1.83
CA LEU A 163 -7.15 15.66 -2.89
C LEU A 163 -7.49 16.33 -4.21
N THR A 164 -6.70 16.08 -5.25
CA THR A 164 -6.89 16.66 -6.58
C THR A 164 -7.39 15.65 -7.61
N ALA A 165 -6.99 14.38 -7.47
CA ALA A 165 -7.46 13.31 -8.35
C ALA A 165 -7.39 11.96 -7.65
N THR A 166 -8.30 11.07 -8.03
CA THR A 166 -8.22 9.64 -7.68
C THR A 166 -8.43 8.83 -8.95
N ARG A 167 -7.55 7.86 -9.20
CA ARG A 167 -7.66 6.93 -10.33
C ARG A 167 -7.66 5.48 -9.88
N TYR A 168 -8.61 4.73 -10.36
CA TYR A 168 -8.54 3.28 -10.35
C TYR A 168 -7.87 2.81 -11.63
N VAL A 169 -6.83 2.03 -11.47
CA VAL A 169 -6.09 1.41 -12.59
C VAL A 169 -6.25 -0.11 -12.48
N PRO A 170 -6.96 -0.73 -13.43
CA PRO A 170 -7.10 -2.18 -13.45
C PRO A 170 -5.74 -2.85 -13.73
N GLY A 171 -5.58 -4.08 -13.27
CA GLY A 171 -4.32 -4.78 -13.45
C GLY A 171 -4.39 -6.22 -12.96
N ARG A 172 -3.22 -6.85 -12.86
CA ARG A 172 -3.04 -8.17 -12.28
C ARG A 172 -3.08 -8.07 -10.74
N LEU A 173 -3.03 -9.22 -10.08
CA LEU A 173 -2.97 -9.32 -8.63
C LEU A 173 -1.82 -10.27 -8.24
N PHE A 174 -0.61 -9.94 -8.66
CA PHE A 174 0.55 -10.65 -8.16
C PHE A 174 0.74 -10.38 -6.67
N SER A 175 1.25 -11.35 -5.93
CA SER A 175 1.81 -11.08 -4.60
C SER A 175 2.85 -9.97 -4.70
N VAL A 176 2.97 -9.13 -3.69
CA VAL A 176 3.92 -7.98 -3.66
C VAL A 176 5.04 -8.17 -2.63
N ASN A 177 5.34 -9.43 -2.31
CA ASN A 177 6.45 -9.77 -1.42
C ASN A 177 7.81 -9.63 -2.13
N ALA A 178 8.90 -9.81 -1.37
CA ALA A 178 10.26 -9.66 -1.89
C ALA A 178 10.58 -10.58 -3.07
N ALA A 179 10.03 -11.82 -3.12
CA ALA A 179 10.28 -12.77 -4.21
C ALA A 179 9.71 -12.25 -5.54
N THR A 180 8.44 -11.79 -5.55
CA THR A 180 7.83 -11.24 -6.76
C THR A 180 8.39 -9.87 -7.13
N ALA A 181 8.78 -9.04 -6.14
CA ALA A 181 9.44 -7.77 -6.40
C ALA A 181 10.80 -7.95 -7.13
N ARG A 182 11.49 -9.08 -6.90
CA ARG A 182 12.75 -9.43 -7.59
C ARG A 182 12.57 -10.15 -8.92
N THR A 183 11.37 -10.62 -9.27
CA THR A 183 11.17 -11.50 -10.43
C THR A 183 10.19 -10.98 -11.47
N VAL A 184 9.20 -10.17 -11.05
CA VAL A 184 8.16 -9.65 -11.93
C VAL A 184 8.48 -8.21 -12.29
N ALA A 185 8.99 -7.97 -13.50
CA ALA A 185 9.29 -6.62 -13.96
C ALA A 185 8.03 -5.75 -14.01
N GLY A 186 8.13 -4.52 -13.51
CA GLY A 186 7.02 -3.56 -13.46
C GLY A 186 5.89 -3.99 -12.52
N LEU A 187 6.18 -4.80 -11.49
CA LEU A 187 5.21 -5.42 -10.59
C LEU A 187 4.13 -4.44 -10.11
N PHE A 188 4.55 -3.30 -9.56
CA PHE A 188 3.63 -2.32 -8.97
C PHE A 188 2.78 -1.59 -10.02
N ALA A 189 3.32 -1.38 -11.22
CA ALA A 189 2.60 -0.80 -12.35
C ALA A 189 1.70 -1.82 -13.07
N ARG A 190 1.98 -3.12 -12.96
CA ARG A 190 1.16 -4.20 -13.52
C ARG A 190 -0.01 -4.58 -12.62
N ASN A 191 0.12 -4.41 -11.30
CA ASN A 191 -0.93 -4.74 -10.37
C ASN A 191 -2.05 -3.69 -10.37
N GLU A 192 -3.27 -4.18 -10.10
CA GLU A 192 -4.44 -3.36 -9.82
C GLU A 192 -4.13 -2.38 -8.68
N ARG A 193 -4.52 -1.11 -8.83
CA ARG A 193 -4.19 -0.07 -7.87
C ARG A 193 -5.13 1.11 -7.88
N VAL A 194 -5.09 1.88 -6.81
CA VAL A 194 -5.77 3.17 -6.66
C VAL A 194 -4.70 4.23 -6.40
N ALA A 195 -4.59 5.21 -7.28
CA ALA A 195 -3.70 6.35 -7.13
C ALA A 195 -4.50 7.56 -6.65
N CYS A 196 -4.14 8.12 -5.50
CA CYS A 196 -4.67 9.35 -4.95
C CYS A 196 -3.62 10.44 -5.05
N GLU A 197 -3.92 11.54 -5.73
CA GLU A 197 -3.03 12.68 -5.91
C GLU A 197 -3.50 13.86 -5.07
N PHE A 198 -2.55 14.57 -4.51
CA PHE A 198 -2.78 15.69 -3.60
C PHE A 198 -1.90 16.87 -3.98
N ASP A 199 -2.42 18.06 -3.79
CA ASP A 199 -1.60 19.26 -3.65
C ASP A 199 -1.33 19.51 -2.16
N THR A 200 -0.06 19.67 -1.82
CA THR A 200 0.43 19.96 -0.46
C THR A 200 1.17 21.28 -0.45
N ALA A 201 1.45 21.81 0.74
CA ALA A 201 2.29 23.00 0.88
C ALA A 201 3.74 22.79 0.36
N LEU A 202 4.16 21.53 0.23
CA LEU A 202 5.50 21.12 -0.21
C LEU A 202 5.52 20.59 -1.65
N GLY A 203 4.46 20.85 -2.42
CA GLY A 203 4.32 20.39 -3.78
C GLY A 203 3.39 19.17 -3.92
N PRO A 204 3.32 18.56 -5.13
CA PRO A 204 2.44 17.44 -5.38
C PRO A 204 2.89 16.18 -4.62
N LEU A 205 1.90 15.44 -4.13
CA LEU A 205 2.06 14.15 -3.48
C LEU A 205 1.14 13.12 -4.16
N ALA A 206 1.62 11.91 -4.41
CA ALA A 206 0.74 10.79 -4.73
C ALA A 206 0.90 9.66 -3.70
N VAL A 207 -0.23 9.11 -3.28
CA VAL A 207 -0.32 7.90 -2.47
C VAL A 207 -0.95 6.82 -3.34
N VAL A 208 -0.14 5.87 -3.80
CA VAL A 208 -0.59 4.79 -4.68
C VAL A 208 -0.75 3.52 -3.88
N MET A 209 -1.99 3.08 -3.76
CA MET A 209 -2.38 1.86 -3.06
C MET A 209 -2.40 0.70 -4.05
N VAL A 210 -1.38 -0.17 -3.98
CA VAL A 210 -1.20 -1.30 -4.91
C VAL A 210 -1.77 -2.57 -4.31
N GLY A 211 -2.76 -3.15 -4.99
CA GLY A 211 -3.37 -4.42 -4.61
C GLY A 211 -2.46 -5.62 -4.88
N ALA A 212 -2.77 -6.74 -4.27
CA ALA A 212 -2.03 -8.00 -4.43
C ALA A 212 -2.98 -9.21 -4.44
N LEU A 213 -2.42 -10.41 -4.61
CA LEU A 213 -3.17 -11.66 -4.55
C LEU A 213 -3.91 -11.78 -3.22
N PHE A 214 -5.17 -12.16 -3.29
CA PHE A 214 -6.14 -12.21 -2.18
C PHE A 214 -6.55 -10.84 -1.63
N VAL A 215 -5.99 -9.72 -2.10
CA VAL A 215 -6.51 -8.39 -1.74
C VAL A 215 -7.95 -8.30 -2.20
N GLY A 216 -8.84 -8.22 -1.23
CA GLY A 216 -10.28 -8.20 -1.50
C GLY A 216 -10.68 -6.95 -2.28
N SER A 217 -10.15 -5.81 -1.87
CA SER A 217 -10.37 -4.49 -2.50
C SER A 217 -9.57 -3.41 -1.78
N VAL A 218 -9.51 -2.23 -2.41
CA VAL A 218 -9.05 -0.99 -1.80
C VAL A 218 -10.27 -0.15 -1.44
N GLU A 219 -10.28 0.39 -0.24
CA GLU A 219 -11.34 1.27 0.25
C GLU A 219 -10.75 2.62 0.65
N THR A 220 -11.41 3.71 0.27
CA THR A 220 -11.05 5.07 0.67
C THR A 220 -12.13 5.66 1.57
N VAL A 221 -11.76 6.58 2.46
CA VAL A 221 -12.72 7.19 3.39
C VAL A 221 -13.74 8.09 2.69
N PHE A 222 -13.45 8.53 1.46
CA PHE A 222 -14.28 9.47 0.69
C PHE A 222 -15.11 8.80 -0.42
N ALA A 223 -14.74 7.60 -0.89
CA ALA A 223 -15.43 6.91 -1.98
C ALA A 223 -15.86 5.48 -1.60
N GLY A 224 -15.54 5.03 -0.38
CA GLY A 224 -15.80 3.66 0.03
C GLY A 224 -14.94 2.66 -0.74
N GLU A 225 -15.49 1.51 -1.07
CA GLU A 225 -14.80 0.45 -1.81
C GLU A 225 -14.67 0.83 -3.29
N VAL A 226 -13.44 1.13 -3.73
CA VAL A 226 -13.17 1.67 -5.07
C VAL A 226 -13.22 0.59 -6.15
N ASN A 227 -12.79 -0.62 -5.81
CA ASN A 227 -12.67 -1.74 -6.75
C ASN A 227 -13.32 -3.01 -6.20
N PRO A 228 -14.64 -2.99 -5.88
CA PRO A 228 -15.32 -4.20 -5.47
C PRO A 228 -15.27 -5.25 -6.59
N PRO A 229 -15.31 -6.55 -6.27
CA PRO A 229 -15.16 -7.63 -7.25
C PRO A 229 -16.12 -7.56 -8.45
N ALA A 230 -17.29 -6.96 -8.28
CA ALA A 230 -18.28 -6.80 -9.34
C ALA A 230 -17.87 -5.79 -10.42
N THR A 231 -17.04 -4.80 -10.07
CA THR A 231 -16.59 -3.72 -10.97
C THR A 231 -15.10 -3.81 -11.30
N ARG A 232 -14.44 -4.87 -10.86
CA ARG A 232 -13.03 -5.10 -11.05
C ARG A 232 -12.68 -5.35 -12.53
N GLY A 233 -11.58 -4.76 -13.00
CA GLY A 233 -11.17 -4.80 -14.40
C GLY A 233 -11.71 -3.61 -15.21
N GLY A 234 -11.76 -3.76 -16.52
CA GLY A 234 -12.18 -2.69 -17.42
C GLY A 234 -11.08 -1.68 -17.74
N ALA A 235 -11.45 -0.43 -18.01
CA ALA A 235 -10.52 0.66 -18.32
C ALA A 235 -10.09 1.41 -17.05
N VAL A 236 -9.03 2.20 -17.18
CA VAL A 236 -8.65 3.22 -16.19
C VAL A 236 -9.81 4.19 -16.02
N ARG A 237 -10.16 4.50 -14.78
CA ARG A 237 -11.26 5.44 -14.51
C ARG A 237 -10.92 6.41 -13.38
N GLY A 238 -11.33 7.66 -13.54
CA GLY A 238 -11.37 8.65 -12.48
C GLY A 238 -12.42 8.30 -11.42
N ILE A 239 -12.16 8.68 -10.19
CA ILE A 239 -13.08 8.57 -9.06
C ILE A 239 -13.34 10.00 -8.58
N GLU A 240 -14.52 10.51 -8.87
CA GLU A 240 -14.91 11.90 -8.56
C GLU A 240 -15.14 12.19 -7.07
N PRO A 241 -15.75 11.28 -6.27
CA PRO A 241 -15.96 11.55 -4.86
C PRO A 241 -14.66 11.93 -4.13
N GLY A 242 -14.75 12.95 -3.28
CA GLY A 242 -13.64 13.40 -2.44
C GLY A 242 -12.69 14.42 -3.07
N VAL A 243 -12.74 14.66 -4.39
CA VAL A 243 -11.93 15.71 -5.03
C VAL A 243 -12.21 17.07 -4.39
N GLY A 244 -11.14 17.80 -4.05
CA GLY A 244 -11.21 19.06 -3.31
C GLY A 244 -11.20 18.92 -1.78
N THR A 245 -11.33 17.70 -1.23
CA THR A 245 -11.31 17.47 0.22
C THR A 245 -9.92 17.72 0.80
N PRO A 246 -9.79 18.53 1.86
CA PRO A 246 -8.56 18.67 2.61
C PRO A 246 -8.39 17.49 3.57
N PHE A 247 -7.16 16.99 3.66
CA PHE A 247 -6.75 15.95 4.60
C PHE A 247 -5.63 16.49 5.49
N ALA A 248 -5.81 16.36 6.80
CA ALA A 248 -4.74 16.64 7.75
C ALA A 248 -3.65 15.54 7.68
N ARG A 249 -2.42 15.88 8.03
CA ARG A 249 -1.35 14.91 8.24
C ARG A 249 -1.77 13.88 9.30
N GLY A 250 -1.59 12.59 9.01
CA GLY A 250 -2.03 11.49 9.87
C GLY A 250 -3.52 11.12 9.77
N ALA A 251 -4.34 11.86 9.04
CA ALA A 251 -5.74 11.48 8.81
C ALA A 251 -5.83 10.16 8.04
N GLU A 252 -6.80 9.28 8.36
CA GLU A 252 -7.04 8.07 7.59
C GLU A 252 -7.45 8.42 6.15
N LEU A 253 -6.77 7.86 5.19
CA LEU A 253 -7.06 7.99 3.76
C LEU A 253 -7.87 6.81 3.23
N GLY A 254 -7.57 5.62 3.73
CA GLY A 254 -8.20 4.40 3.26
C GLY A 254 -7.63 3.15 3.91
N ARG A 255 -7.96 2.00 3.34
CA ARG A 255 -7.50 0.70 3.85
C ARG A 255 -7.45 -0.36 2.76
N PHE A 256 -6.63 -1.35 2.99
CA PHE A 256 -6.61 -2.57 2.20
C PHE A 256 -7.45 -3.66 2.87
N ASN A 257 -8.36 -4.23 2.12
CA ASN A 257 -9.11 -5.41 2.54
C ASN A 257 -8.34 -6.70 2.27
N MET A 258 -7.10 -6.75 2.66
CA MET A 258 -5.99 -7.73 2.72
C MET A 258 -4.70 -7.22 2.03
N GLY A 259 -3.53 -7.74 2.45
CA GLY A 259 -2.14 -7.31 2.24
C GLY A 259 -1.72 -6.66 0.91
N SER A 260 -0.73 -5.75 0.95
CA SER A 260 -0.49 -4.83 -0.17
C SER A 260 0.79 -4.01 -0.06
N THR A 261 0.94 -3.04 -0.94
CA THR A 261 2.05 -2.08 -0.96
C THR A 261 1.53 -0.65 -1.16
N VAL A 262 2.11 0.29 -0.46
CA VAL A 262 1.92 1.72 -0.70
C VAL A 262 3.16 2.26 -1.39
N VAL A 263 2.96 2.98 -2.50
CA VAL A 263 4.02 3.76 -3.15
C VAL A 263 3.70 5.23 -2.96
N LEU A 264 4.63 5.97 -2.38
CA LEU A 264 4.59 7.42 -2.27
C LEU A 264 5.39 8.04 -3.41
N LEU A 265 4.86 9.10 -4.03
CA LEU A 265 5.57 9.97 -4.94
C LEU A 265 5.49 11.40 -4.43
N LEU A 266 6.61 12.08 -4.43
CA LEU A 266 6.74 13.48 -4.05
C LEU A 266 7.16 14.28 -5.28
N GLY A 267 6.64 15.49 -5.40
CA GLY A 267 7.01 16.38 -6.49
C GLY A 267 8.48 16.79 -6.44
N ASN A 268 8.91 17.47 -7.50
CA ASN A 268 10.25 17.99 -7.59
C ASN A 268 10.51 18.98 -6.45
N GLY A 269 11.45 18.63 -5.61
CA GLY A 269 11.87 19.34 -4.41
C GLY A 269 12.98 18.55 -3.70
N SER A 270 13.68 19.16 -2.76
CA SER A 270 14.72 18.46 -2.02
C SER A 270 14.10 17.48 -1.01
N THR A 271 13.82 16.24 -1.45
CA THR A 271 13.44 15.17 -0.53
C THR A 271 14.71 14.56 0.06
N ARG A 272 14.91 14.72 1.36
CA ARG A 272 16.01 14.10 2.11
C ARG A 272 15.45 13.03 3.01
N PHE A 273 15.62 11.77 2.63
CA PHE A 273 15.25 10.63 3.46
C PHE A 273 16.14 10.56 4.71
N ASP A 274 15.58 10.05 5.80
CA ASP A 274 16.31 9.78 7.04
C ASP A 274 17.48 8.85 6.74
N GLU A 275 18.69 9.25 7.11
CA GLU A 275 19.93 8.52 6.84
C GLU A 275 20.03 7.15 7.54
N HIS A 276 19.23 6.94 8.59
CA HIS A 276 19.14 5.65 9.29
C HIS A 276 18.21 4.66 8.60
N LEU A 277 17.46 5.09 7.57
CA LEU A 277 16.59 4.22 6.80
C LEU A 277 17.34 3.52 5.68
N GLY A 278 17.03 2.26 5.48
CA GLY A 278 17.53 1.46 4.37
C GLY A 278 16.46 0.49 3.88
N PRO A 279 16.63 -0.11 2.69
CA PRO A 279 15.77 -1.20 2.25
C PRO A 279 15.73 -2.32 3.30
N GLY A 280 14.52 -2.78 3.63
CA GLY A 280 14.29 -3.74 4.72
C GLY A 280 13.99 -3.12 6.08
N ALA A 281 14.11 -1.80 6.25
CA ALA A 281 13.77 -1.14 7.50
C ALA A 281 12.28 -1.31 7.83
N THR A 282 12.00 -1.67 9.09
CA THR A 282 10.63 -1.70 9.61
C THR A 282 10.18 -0.28 9.93
N LEU A 283 9.02 0.08 9.43
CA LEU A 283 8.39 1.37 9.65
C LEU A 283 7.12 1.22 10.47
N ARG A 284 6.85 2.23 11.29
CA ARG A 284 5.55 2.43 11.93
C ARG A 284 4.85 3.65 11.34
N LEU A 285 3.54 3.58 11.24
CA LEU A 285 2.70 4.74 10.91
C LEU A 285 3.11 5.94 11.77
N GLY A 286 3.29 7.10 11.15
CA GLY A 286 3.67 8.33 11.84
C GLY A 286 5.18 8.50 12.08
N GLN A 287 6.00 7.47 11.85
CA GLN A 287 7.47 7.57 11.93
C GLN A 287 8.01 8.47 10.81
N ALA A 288 9.01 9.30 11.11
CA ALA A 288 9.68 10.15 10.12
C ALA A 288 10.25 9.28 8.98
N LEU A 289 10.01 9.71 7.74
CA LEU A 289 10.60 9.12 6.53
C LEU A 289 11.60 10.06 5.86
N ALA A 290 11.23 11.30 5.72
CA ALA A 290 12.03 12.30 5.01
C ALA A 290 11.65 13.71 5.45
N CYS A 291 12.58 14.65 5.31
CA CYS A 291 12.28 16.07 5.27
C CYS A 291 12.09 16.48 3.80
N VAL A 292 11.10 17.32 3.55
CA VAL A 292 10.80 17.87 2.22
C VAL A 292 11.01 19.38 2.31
N GLY A 293 11.93 19.91 1.53
CA GLY A 293 12.32 21.33 1.57
C GLY A 293 12.38 21.95 0.18
#